data_077376e8f9df96c8d8136317ed7cebd1
#
_entry.id   077376e8f9df96c8d8136317ed7cebd1
#
_cell.length_a   1.000
_cell.length_b   1.000
_cell.length_c   1.000
_cell.angle_alpha   90.00
_cell.angle_beta   90.00
_cell.angle_gamma   90.00
#
_symmetry.space_group_name_H-M   'P 1'
#
loop_
_entity.id
_entity.type
_entity.pdbx_description
1 polymer ?
#
loop_
_entity_poly.entity_id
_entity_poly.type
_entity_poly.pdbx_seq_one_letter_code
_entity_poly.pdbx_strand_id
1 'polypeptide(L)'
;MVFGWGKKKQIEEPVEHKSVNQNVSLSEVPKIIDDLSKLRESQTLSEIKHLRNNTAPLIDELMKIGIVLEKDNLNIDDIDKHLAIIVVRGKKQVIDILKKDVKTLMQVSTIADAKKLDYFLTQLLKKVGDVLGRQTRVIHIFAKKYANQLTGNLKIMNENSANISKLLKHFASTQSTFDEITEMLDKIKSHKTELSDKRKRHIEILDNLKSFEEKKTALQSSLDEVHSSENYKKFLDLENKLNDFTNQKSKIKSEIDTQFTKISRPLGRYAYGSSLDKEQNAVLSTLVDDPFNALRSENSDTIIVILENIRKAISSGSISVKDTDKTLLQLTETEESLDGFIKKVSDYSNIFNSMKTELSDLKPDNLTSLENEFSKNTDSQNDSNLKSKTILSEIDEINSQIPELISKIEGKLRIFSNSKYVISES
;
A
#
# COMPACT_ATOMS: atom_id res chain seq x y z
N MET A 1 -15.07 -69.94 51.73
CA MET A 1 -13.68 -69.54 51.50
C MET A 1 -13.26 -69.91 50.11
N VAL A 2 -13.20 -68.99 49.20
CA VAL A 2 -12.48 -69.14 47.94
C VAL A 2 -11.98 -67.74 47.52
N PHE A 3 -10.69 -67.59 47.50
CA PHE A 3 -9.98 -66.41 47.16
C PHE A 3 -9.96 -66.27 45.65
N GLY A 4 -10.55 -65.20 45.06
CA GLY A 4 -10.40 -64.79 43.69
C GLY A 4 -9.24 -63.80 43.53
N TRP A 5 -8.19 -64.19 42.83
CA TRP A 5 -7.08 -63.35 42.44
C TRP A 5 -7.47 -62.56 41.24
N GLY A 6 -7.77 -61.28 41.43
CA GLY A 6 -7.86 -60.29 40.34
C GLY A 6 -6.46 -59.93 39.87
N LYS A 7 -6.13 -60.27 38.64
CA LYS A 7 -4.96 -59.72 37.92
C LYS A 7 -5.17 -58.22 37.72
N LYS A 8 -4.39 -57.39 38.41
CA LYS A 8 -4.22 -55.98 38.08
C LYS A 8 -3.63 -55.90 36.66
N LYS A 9 -4.38 -55.34 35.73
CA LYS A 9 -3.81 -54.82 34.50
C LYS A 9 -2.84 -53.70 34.88
N GLN A 10 -1.56 -53.88 34.60
CA GLN A 10 -0.60 -52.79 34.61
C GLN A 10 -1.07 -51.83 33.51
N ILE A 11 -1.41 -50.62 33.95
CA ILE A 11 -1.54 -49.47 33.02
C ILE A 11 -0.09 -49.16 32.67
N GLU A 12 0.30 -49.49 31.45
CA GLU A 12 1.53 -48.96 30.86
C GLU A 12 1.41 -47.43 30.86
N GLU A 13 2.27 -46.76 31.62
CA GLU A 13 2.44 -45.31 31.57
C GLU A 13 2.79 -44.94 30.11
N PRO A 14 2.21 -43.86 29.57
CA PRO A 14 2.56 -43.43 28.22
C PRO A 14 4.05 -43.09 28.23
N VAL A 15 4.82 -43.78 27.41
CA VAL A 15 6.22 -43.47 27.17
C VAL A 15 6.24 -42.04 26.62
N GLU A 16 6.71 -41.11 27.45
CA GLU A 16 7.05 -39.75 26.98
C GLU A 16 8.15 -39.89 25.92
N HIS A 17 7.77 -39.87 24.68
CA HIS A 17 8.70 -39.67 23.57
C HIS A 17 9.29 -38.27 23.73
N LYS A 18 10.47 -38.17 24.35
CA LYS A 18 11.27 -36.96 24.38
C LYS A 18 11.44 -36.51 22.93
N SER A 19 10.79 -35.43 22.57
CA SER A 19 10.98 -34.82 21.26
C SER A 19 12.44 -34.43 21.09
N VAL A 20 13.14 -35.09 20.18
CA VAL A 20 14.54 -34.78 19.89
C VAL A 20 14.54 -33.43 19.16
N ASN A 21 15.18 -32.43 19.77
CA ASN A 21 15.41 -31.15 19.07
C ASN A 21 16.41 -31.37 17.96
N GLN A 22 16.01 -31.11 16.71
CA GLN A 22 16.88 -31.15 15.53
C GLN A 22 17.15 -29.72 15.06
N ASN A 23 18.41 -29.28 15.16
CA ASN A 23 18.83 -28.04 14.58
C ASN A 23 19.05 -28.27 13.08
N VAL A 24 18.39 -27.46 12.26
CA VAL A 24 18.36 -27.60 10.81
C VAL A 24 18.59 -26.22 10.18
N SER A 25 19.35 -26.16 9.10
CA SER A 25 19.47 -24.92 8.33
C SER A 25 18.22 -24.69 7.47
N LEU A 26 17.92 -23.44 7.18
CA LEU A 26 16.81 -23.09 6.28
C LEU A 26 16.92 -23.78 4.91
N SER A 27 18.13 -24.00 4.43
CA SER A 27 18.42 -24.66 3.15
C SER A 27 18.09 -26.15 3.14
N GLU A 28 18.01 -26.82 4.32
CA GLU A 28 17.71 -28.23 4.44
C GLU A 28 16.19 -28.50 4.54
N VAL A 29 15.40 -27.49 4.87
CA VAL A 29 13.94 -27.62 5.04
C VAL A 29 13.24 -28.23 3.81
N PRO A 30 13.56 -27.84 2.56
CA PRO A 30 12.95 -28.45 1.36
C PRO A 30 13.16 -29.96 1.31
N LYS A 31 14.36 -30.45 1.68
CA LYS A 31 14.68 -31.88 1.70
C LYS A 31 13.87 -32.60 2.76
N ILE A 32 13.73 -32.00 3.95
CA ILE A 32 12.92 -32.57 5.03
C ILE A 32 11.45 -32.71 4.60
N ILE A 33 10.91 -31.71 3.92
CA ILE A 33 9.53 -31.76 3.39
C ILE A 33 9.38 -32.88 2.38
N ASP A 34 10.32 -33.03 1.45
CA ASP A 34 10.30 -34.10 0.44
C ASP A 34 10.35 -35.49 1.11
N ASP A 35 11.23 -35.69 2.07
CA ASP A 35 11.36 -36.95 2.81
C ASP A 35 10.08 -37.26 3.62
N LEU A 36 9.51 -36.28 4.31
CA LEU A 36 8.25 -36.43 5.06
C LEU A 36 7.06 -36.69 4.10
N SER A 37 7.02 -36.05 2.95
CA SER A 37 5.97 -36.24 1.93
C SER A 37 6.01 -37.67 1.38
N LYS A 38 7.18 -38.16 1.03
CA LYS A 38 7.38 -39.56 0.56
C LYS A 38 7.00 -40.59 1.64
N LEU A 39 7.38 -40.33 2.88
CA LEU A 39 7.02 -41.19 4.00
C LEU A 39 5.50 -41.25 4.18
N ARG A 40 4.83 -40.11 4.19
CA ARG A 40 3.35 -40.02 4.31
C ARG A 40 2.63 -40.67 3.15
N GLU A 41 3.11 -40.48 1.93
CA GLU A 41 2.59 -41.17 0.75
C GLU A 41 2.68 -42.69 0.90
N SER A 42 3.85 -43.17 1.28
CA SER A 42 4.08 -44.61 1.50
C SER A 42 3.19 -45.21 2.58
N GLN A 43 3.06 -44.53 3.73
CA GLN A 43 2.17 -44.94 4.83
C GLN A 43 0.71 -44.96 4.36
N THR A 44 0.23 -43.89 3.73
CA THR A 44 -1.16 -43.78 3.25
C THR A 44 -1.47 -44.88 2.23
N LEU A 45 -0.57 -45.13 1.28
CA LEU A 45 -0.73 -46.20 0.29
C LEU A 45 -0.72 -47.59 0.95
N SER A 46 0.12 -47.84 1.95
CA SER A 46 0.13 -49.10 2.70
C SER A 46 -1.19 -49.37 3.40
N GLU A 47 -1.71 -48.39 4.11
CA GLU A 47 -3.01 -48.51 4.79
C GLU A 47 -4.18 -48.70 3.80
N ILE A 48 -4.19 -47.95 2.70
CA ILE A 48 -5.23 -48.12 1.66
C ILE A 48 -5.14 -49.48 0.99
N LYS A 49 -3.92 -50.00 0.72
CA LYS A 49 -3.71 -51.38 0.21
C LYS A 49 -4.27 -52.41 1.18
N HIS A 50 -4.04 -52.23 2.50
CA HIS A 50 -4.60 -53.12 3.51
C HIS A 50 -6.14 -53.09 3.49
N LEU A 51 -6.77 -51.91 3.49
CA LEU A 51 -8.23 -51.76 3.42
C LEU A 51 -8.80 -52.33 2.10
N ARG A 52 -8.13 -52.09 0.99
CA ARG A 52 -8.48 -52.70 -0.32
C ARG A 52 -8.46 -54.22 -0.25
N ASN A 53 -7.41 -54.80 0.36
CA ASN A 53 -7.27 -56.27 0.46
C ASN A 53 -8.32 -56.87 1.39
N ASN A 54 -8.75 -56.16 2.44
CA ASN A 54 -9.86 -56.55 3.31
C ASN A 54 -11.22 -56.42 2.59
N THR A 55 -11.35 -55.54 1.62
CA THR A 55 -12.60 -55.29 0.87
C THR A 55 -12.75 -56.24 -0.33
N ALA A 56 -11.66 -56.72 -0.94
CA ALA A 56 -11.68 -57.56 -2.13
C ALA A 56 -12.47 -58.86 -1.91
N PRO A 57 -12.28 -59.63 -0.83
CA PRO A 57 -13.07 -60.87 -0.58
C PRO A 57 -14.58 -60.58 -0.46
N LEU A 58 -14.97 -59.43 0.12
CA LEU A 58 -16.34 -59.04 0.29
C LEU A 58 -17.02 -58.73 -1.08
N ILE A 59 -16.29 -58.16 -2.00
CA ILE A 59 -16.69 -57.95 -3.40
C ILE A 59 -16.93 -59.31 -4.08
N ASP A 60 -16.02 -60.25 -3.91
CA ASP A 60 -16.14 -61.61 -4.48
C ASP A 60 -17.34 -62.35 -3.88
N GLU A 61 -17.61 -62.19 -2.59
CA GLU A 61 -18.83 -62.73 -1.95
C GLU A 61 -20.09 -62.06 -2.46
N LEU A 62 -20.16 -60.74 -2.71
CA LEU A 62 -21.28 -60.09 -3.33
C LEU A 62 -21.59 -60.68 -4.74
N MET A 63 -20.55 -60.91 -5.54
CA MET A 63 -20.72 -61.55 -6.85
C MET A 63 -21.25 -62.97 -6.71
N LYS A 64 -20.71 -63.78 -5.77
CA LYS A 64 -21.21 -65.14 -5.49
C LYS A 64 -22.67 -65.14 -5.05
N ILE A 65 -23.06 -64.23 -4.15
CA ILE A 65 -24.45 -64.08 -3.72
C ILE A 65 -25.35 -63.80 -4.93
N GLY A 66 -24.96 -62.92 -5.84
CA GLY A 66 -25.70 -62.64 -7.07
C GLY A 66 -25.91 -63.88 -7.93
N ILE A 67 -24.88 -64.76 -8.08
CA ILE A 67 -24.97 -66.01 -8.85
C ILE A 67 -25.86 -67.05 -8.15
N VAL A 68 -25.74 -67.19 -6.82
CA VAL A 68 -26.52 -68.15 -6.05
C VAL A 68 -27.99 -67.73 -5.96
N LEU A 69 -28.24 -66.45 -5.72
CA LEU A 69 -29.59 -65.88 -5.69
C LEU A 69 -30.32 -66.04 -7.01
N GLU A 70 -29.64 -66.00 -8.16
CA GLU A 70 -30.23 -66.21 -9.48
C GLU A 70 -30.85 -67.60 -9.61
N LYS A 71 -30.17 -68.61 -9.07
CA LYS A 71 -30.60 -70.05 -9.16
C LYS A 71 -31.64 -70.41 -8.07
N ASP A 72 -31.80 -69.61 -7.01
CA ASP A 72 -32.67 -69.88 -5.89
C ASP A 72 -34.14 -69.51 -6.27
N ASN A 73 -35.09 -70.43 -6.11
CA ASN A 73 -36.50 -70.20 -6.46
C ASN A 73 -37.28 -69.38 -5.41
N LEU A 74 -36.67 -69.06 -4.25
CA LEU A 74 -37.25 -68.28 -3.15
C LEU A 74 -38.62 -68.74 -2.64
N ASN A 75 -38.99 -69.99 -2.89
CA ASN A 75 -40.27 -70.63 -2.51
C ASN A 75 -41.53 -69.74 -2.88
N ILE A 76 -41.54 -69.22 -4.10
CA ILE A 76 -42.61 -68.35 -4.61
C ILE A 76 -43.84 -69.06 -5.15
N ASP A 77 -43.77 -70.38 -5.17
CA ASP A 77 -44.86 -71.20 -5.73
C ASP A 77 -46.15 -71.22 -4.86
N ASP A 78 -45.98 -70.95 -3.54
CA ASP A 78 -47.08 -70.97 -2.55
C ASP A 78 -47.63 -69.57 -2.22
N ILE A 79 -47.30 -68.52 -2.96
CA ILE A 79 -47.69 -67.13 -2.67
C ILE A 79 -48.66 -66.59 -3.76
N ASP A 80 -49.43 -65.51 -3.40
CA ASP A 80 -50.29 -64.81 -4.34
C ASP A 80 -49.55 -64.36 -5.60
N LYS A 81 -50.19 -64.46 -6.78
CA LYS A 81 -49.57 -64.15 -8.08
C LYS A 81 -49.04 -62.71 -8.17
N HIS A 82 -49.68 -61.69 -7.58
CA HIS A 82 -49.21 -60.31 -7.57
C HIS A 82 -47.98 -60.18 -6.73
N LEU A 83 -47.91 -60.82 -5.57
CA LEU A 83 -46.77 -60.85 -4.69
C LEU A 83 -45.55 -61.55 -5.35
N ALA A 84 -45.81 -62.70 -6.02
CA ALA A 84 -44.78 -63.42 -6.78
C ALA A 84 -44.19 -62.57 -7.86
N ILE A 85 -44.95 -61.76 -8.62
CA ILE A 85 -44.39 -60.79 -9.61
C ILE A 85 -43.48 -59.77 -8.93
N ILE A 86 -43.83 -59.21 -7.78
CA ILE A 86 -43.04 -58.24 -7.03
C ILE A 86 -41.71 -58.88 -6.57
N VAL A 87 -41.79 -60.11 -6.04
CA VAL A 87 -40.60 -60.85 -5.57
C VAL A 87 -39.65 -61.14 -6.73
N VAL A 88 -40.15 -61.63 -7.87
CA VAL A 88 -39.32 -61.90 -9.06
C VAL A 88 -38.69 -60.63 -9.61
N ARG A 89 -39.42 -59.51 -9.68
CA ARG A 89 -38.89 -58.23 -10.13
C ARG A 89 -37.82 -57.72 -9.17
N GLY A 90 -38.08 -57.75 -7.86
CA GLY A 90 -37.12 -57.32 -6.83
C GLY A 90 -35.82 -58.16 -6.83
N LYS A 91 -35.98 -59.49 -6.91
CA LYS A 91 -34.87 -60.45 -7.06
C LYS A 91 -34.02 -60.11 -8.29
N LYS A 92 -34.64 -59.88 -9.45
CA LYS A 92 -33.96 -59.52 -10.69
C LYS A 92 -33.16 -58.23 -10.55
N GLN A 93 -33.71 -57.19 -9.92
CA GLN A 93 -33.02 -55.95 -9.71
C GLN A 93 -31.77 -56.12 -8.84
N VAL A 94 -31.83 -56.92 -7.78
CA VAL A 94 -30.69 -57.23 -6.91
C VAL A 94 -29.62 -58.02 -7.68
N ILE A 95 -30.03 -59.04 -8.44
CA ILE A 95 -29.09 -59.82 -9.27
C ILE A 95 -28.40 -58.92 -10.31
N ASP A 96 -29.16 -58.08 -10.99
CA ASP A 96 -28.63 -57.19 -12.03
C ASP A 96 -27.54 -56.28 -11.48
N ILE A 97 -27.74 -55.64 -10.29
CA ILE A 97 -26.75 -54.78 -9.68
C ILE A 97 -25.50 -55.59 -9.25
N LEU A 98 -25.68 -56.75 -8.61
CA LEU A 98 -24.60 -57.60 -8.14
C LEU A 98 -23.74 -58.20 -9.26
N LYS A 99 -24.35 -58.45 -10.44
CA LYS A 99 -23.61 -58.99 -11.59
C LYS A 99 -22.99 -57.93 -12.50
N LYS A 100 -23.66 -56.81 -12.72
CA LYS A 100 -23.26 -55.80 -13.68
C LYS A 100 -22.34 -54.74 -13.11
N ASP A 101 -22.60 -54.27 -11.89
CA ASP A 101 -21.88 -53.13 -11.30
C ASP A 101 -20.78 -53.57 -10.33
N VAL A 102 -20.86 -54.75 -9.74
CA VAL A 102 -19.82 -55.31 -8.87
C VAL A 102 -18.69 -55.87 -9.71
N LYS A 103 -17.50 -55.28 -9.62
CA LYS A 103 -16.30 -55.68 -10.37
C LYS A 103 -15.15 -55.90 -9.42
N THR A 104 -14.22 -56.74 -9.81
CA THR A 104 -12.95 -56.96 -9.07
C THR A 104 -12.24 -55.62 -8.82
N LEU A 105 -11.76 -55.43 -7.59
CA LEU A 105 -11.07 -54.18 -7.20
C LEU A 105 -9.71 -54.05 -7.92
N MET A 106 -9.49 -52.87 -8.46
CA MET A 106 -8.19 -52.51 -9.07
C MET A 106 -7.06 -52.57 -8.04
N GLN A 107 -5.85 -52.79 -8.53
CA GLN A 107 -4.64 -52.65 -7.71
C GLN A 107 -4.36 -51.18 -7.43
N VAL A 108 -3.77 -50.91 -6.27
CA VAL A 108 -3.43 -49.56 -5.81
C VAL A 108 -1.92 -49.47 -5.70
N SER A 109 -1.30 -48.70 -6.58
CA SER A 109 0.15 -48.46 -6.61
C SER A 109 0.49 -47.00 -6.33
N THR A 110 -0.42 -46.08 -6.67
CA THR A 110 -0.24 -44.62 -6.56
C THR A 110 -1.44 -44.01 -5.81
N ILE A 111 -1.27 -42.76 -5.35
CA ILE A 111 -2.39 -41.97 -4.79
C ILE A 111 -3.50 -41.75 -5.83
N ALA A 112 -3.16 -41.65 -7.12
CA ALA A 112 -4.14 -41.55 -8.18
C ALA A 112 -5.01 -42.85 -8.28
N ASP A 113 -4.42 -44.01 -8.13
CA ASP A 113 -5.16 -45.27 -8.07
C ASP A 113 -6.03 -45.36 -6.83
N ALA A 114 -5.52 -44.90 -5.69
CA ALA A 114 -6.27 -44.84 -4.44
C ALA A 114 -7.52 -43.94 -4.56
N LYS A 115 -7.41 -42.80 -5.22
CA LYS A 115 -8.57 -41.92 -5.52
C LYS A 115 -9.59 -42.59 -6.45
N LYS A 116 -9.11 -43.32 -7.45
CA LYS A 116 -10.01 -44.10 -8.34
C LYS A 116 -10.73 -45.21 -7.57
N LEU A 117 -10.03 -45.90 -6.65
CA LEU A 117 -10.62 -46.92 -5.77
C LEU A 117 -11.71 -46.32 -4.87
N ASP A 118 -11.40 -45.19 -4.21
CA ASP A 118 -12.37 -44.48 -3.35
C ASP A 118 -13.64 -44.08 -4.11
N TYR A 119 -13.46 -43.48 -5.29
CA TYR A 119 -14.59 -43.14 -6.17
C TYR A 119 -15.39 -44.37 -6.57
N PHE A 120 -14.75 -45.47 -6.99
CA PHE A 120 -15.41 -46.71 -7.39
C PHE A 120 -16.21 -47.30 -6.23
N LEU A 121 -15.60 -47.43 -5.04
CA LEU A 121 -16.28 -47.99 -3.85
C LEU A 121 -17.47 -47.13 -3.44
N THR A 122 -17.33 -45.81 -3.43
CA THR A 122 -18.44 -44.89 -3.09
C THR A 122 -19.61 -45.04 -4.06
N GLN A 123 -19.33 -45.10 -5.38
CA GLN A 123 -20.38 -45.28 -6.38
C GLN A 123 -21.05 -46.68 -6.28
N LEU A 124 -20.25 -47.71 -6.09
CA LEU A 124 -20.77 -49.08 -5.95
C LEU A 124 -21.67 -49.20 -4.72
N LEU A 125 -21.17 -48.77 -3.56
CA LEU A 125 -21.91 -48.85 -2.28
C LEU A 125 -23.20 -48.05 -2.32
N LYS A 126 -23.21 -46.88 -2.96
CA LYS A 126 -24.42 -46.09 -3.19
C LYS A 126 -25.40 -46.83 -4.04
N LYS A 127 -25.00 -47.35 -5.21
CA LYS A 127 -25.90 -48.10 -6.13
C LYS A 127 -26.47 -49.34 -5.48
N VAL A 128 -25.62 -50.16 -4.85
CA VAL A 128 -26.03 -51.39 -4.15
C VAL A 128 -26.99 -51.06 -3.01
N GLY A 129 -26.61 -50.06 -2.17
CA GLY A 129 -27.45 -49.58 -1.08
C GLY A 129 -28.82 -49.10 -1.52
N ASP A 130 -28.88 -48.31 -2.62
CA ASP A 130 -30.14 -47.82 -3.18
C ASP A 130 -31.07 -48.96 -3.66
N VAL A 131 -30.51 -49.99 -4.31
CA VAL A 131 -31.30 -51.15 -4.76
C VAL A 131 -31.76 -51.99 -3.60
N LEU A 132 -30.88 -52.34 -2.67
CA LEU A 132 -31.26 -53.13 -1.50
C LEU A 132 -32.25 -52.36 -0.60
N GLY A 133 -32.11 -51.06 -0.45
CA GLY A 133 -33.06 -50.22 0.28
C GLY A 133 -34.46 -50.29 -0.31
N ARG A 134 -34.58 -50.17 -1.65
CA ARG A 134 -35.88 -50.32 -2.35
C ARG A 134 -36.48 -51.73 -2.26
N GLN A 135 -35.62 -52.75 -2.27
CA GLN A 135 -36.02 -54.16 -2.25
C GLN A 135 -35.99 -54.77 -0.84
N THR A 136 -35.89 -53.97 0.21
CA THR A 136 -35.74 -54.45 1.59
C THR A 136 -36.77 -55.48 1.99
N ARG A 137 -38.07 -55.23 1.71
CA ARG A 137 -39.16 -56.17 2.04
C ARG A 137 -39.01 -57.50 1.32
N VAL A 138 -38.71 -57.47 0.01
CA VAL A 138 -38.52 -58.69 -0.79
C VAL A 138 -37.34 -59.51 -0.25
N ILE A 139 -36.21 -58.88 -0.03
CA ILE A 139 -34.97 -59.53 0.39
C ILE A 139 -35.06 -60.07 1.85
N HIS A 140 -35.62 -59.33 2.78
CA HIS A 140 -35.74 -59.76 4.18
C HIS A 140 -36.81 -60.84 4.40
N ILE A 141 -37.88 -60.86 3.62
CA ILE A 141 -38.97 -61.85 3.75
C ILE A 141 -38.62 -63.12 2.99
N PHE A 142 -38.28 -63.00 1.71
CA PHE A 142 -38.13 -64.16 0.81
C PHE A 142 -36.69 -64.61 0.62
N ALA A 143 -35.71 -63.79 0.97
CA ALA A 143 -34.28 -64.07 0.80
C ALA A 143 -33.45 -63.75 2.06
N LYS A 144 -34.04 -64.07 3.27
CA LYS A 144 -33.45 -63.70 4.60
C LYS A 144 -31.99 -64.09 4.76
N LYS A 145 -31.61 -65.28 4.27
CA LYS A 145 -30.21 -65.77 4.31
C LYS A 145 -29.27 -64.81 3.59
N TYR A 146 -29.67 -64.39 2.40
CA TYR A 146 -28.85 -63.42 1.60
C TYR A 146 -28.93 -62.02 2.14
N ALA A 147 -30.05 -61.61 2.73
CA ALA A 147 -30.18 -60.30 3.40
C ALA A 147 -29.14 -60.09 4.48
N ASN A 148 -28.97 -61.08 5.37
CA ASN A 148 -28.01 -61.00 6.45
C ASN A 148 -26.56 -60.93 5.95
N GLN A 149 -26.19 -61.75 4.96
CA GLN A 149 -24.86 -61.75 4.38
C GLN A 149 -24.58 -60.44 3.65
N LEU A 150 -25.51 -59.92 2.82
CA LEU A 150 -25.40 -58.67 2.12
C LEU A 150 -25.23 -57.48 3.08
N THR A 151 -26.06 -57.44 4.15
CA THR A 151 -25.98 -56.36 5.14
C THR A 151 -24.64 -56.38 5.90
N GLY A 152 -24.17 -57.58 6.31
CA GLY A 152 -22.88 -57.73 6.99
C GLY A 152 -21.70 -57.28 6.10
N ASN A 153 -21.63 -57.76 4.88
CA ASN A 153 -20.57 -57.39 3.92
C ASN A 153 -20.59 -55.91 3.57
N LEU A 154 -21.76 -55.34 3.31
CA LEU A 154 -21.87 -53.90 3.01
C LEU A 154 -21.51 -53.02 4.19
N LYS A 155 -21.80 -53.43 5.44
CA LYS A 155 -21.37 -52.66 6.59
C LYS A 155 -19.84 -52.55 6.66
N ILE A 156 -19.13 -53.65 6.54
CA ILE A 156 -17.66 -53.68 6.55
C ILE A 156 -17.09 -52.89 5.36
N MET A 157 -17.70 -53.06 4.18
CA MET A 157 -17.25 -52.31 2.99
C MET A 157 -17.45 -50.79 3.14
N ASN A 158 -18.57 -50.35 3.73
CA ASN A 158 -18.81 -48.95 4.01
C ASN A 158 -17.78 -48.40 5.02
N GLU A 159 -17.45 -49.13 6.07
CA GLU A 159 -16.42 -48.76 7.06
C GLU A 159 -15.05 -48.66 6.37
N ASN A 160 -14.69 -49.62 5.52
CA ASN A 160 -13.41 -49.59 4.79
C ASN A 160 -13.37 -48.41 3.78
N SER A 161 -14.46 -48.18 3.03
CA SER A 161 -14.58 -47.04 2.10
C SER A 161 -14.47 -45.70 2.84
N ALA A 162 -15.15 -45.54 3.97
CA ALA A 162 -15.07 -44.32 4.79
C ALA A 162 -13.63 -44.08 5.31
N ASN A 163 -12.93 -45.16 5.71
CA ASN A 163 -11.54 -45.06 6.16
C ASN A 163 -10.60 -44.68 5.00
N ILE A 164 -10.78 -45.24 3.78
CA ILE A 164 -10.03 -44.87 2.59
C ILE A 164 -10.23 -43.36 2.29
N SER A 165 -11.48 -42.90 2.27
CA SER A 165 -11.80 -41.48 2.05
C SER A 165 -11.16 -40.58 3.11
N LYS A 166 -11.16 -41.01 4.38
CA LYS A 166 -10.51 -40.27 5.49
C LYS A 166 -8.99 -40.18 5.30
N LEU A 167 -8.34 -41.28 4.93
CA LEU A 167 -6.90 -41.32 4.67
C LEU A 167 -6.51 -40.41 3.52
N LEU A 168 -7.27 -40.43 2.42
CA LEU A 168 -7.02 -39.53 1.27
C LEU A 168 -7.23 -38.05 1.61
N LYS A 169 -8.25 -37.71 2.41
CA LYS A 169 -8.45 -36.34 2.90
C LYS A 169 -7.30 -35.89 3.78
N HIS A 170 -6.85 -36.74 4.69
CA HIS A 170 -5.73 -36.44 5.56
C HIS A 170 -4.42 -36.24 4.76
N PHE A 171 -4.18 -37.12 3.79
CA PHE A 171 -3.04 -36.95 2.87
C PHE A 171 -3.08 -35.62 2.10
N ALA A 172 -4.24 -35.29 1.55
CA ALA A 172 -4.41 -34.02 0.81
C ALA A 172 -4.17 -32.78 1.71
N SER A 173 -4.66 -32.82 2.97
CA SER A 173 -4.41 -31.75 3.96
C SER A 173 -2.92 -31.64 4.30
N THR A 174 -2.22 -32.77 4.43
CA THR A 174 -0.76 -32.78 4.68
C THR A 174 -0.01 -32.17 3.50
N GLN A 175 -0.38 -32.52 2.27
CA GLN A 175 0.24 -31.97 1.07
C GLN A 175 0.05 -30.47 0.96
N SER A 176 -1.17 -29.98 1.21
CA SER A 176 -1.46 -28.53 1.25
C SER A 176 -0.58 -27.78 2.25
N THR A 177 -0.30 -28.39 3.42
CA THR A 177 0.57 -27.77 4.41
C THR A 177 2.03 -27.72 3.96
N PHE A 178 2.50 -28.73 3.22
CA PHE A 178 3.84 -28.72 2.64
C PHE A 178 3.97 -27.65 1.55
N ASP A 179 2.94 -27.47 0.74
CA ASP A 179 2.89 -26.39 -0.25
C ASP A 179 2.96 -25.02 0.43
N GLU A 180 2.21 -24.81 1.53
CA GLU A 180 2.26 -23.58 2.33
C GLU A 180 3.65 -23.32 2.92
N ILE A 181 4.37 -24.37 3.39
CA ILE A 181 5.75 -24.22 3.90
C ILE A 181 6.68 -23.80 2.75
N THR A 182 6.52 -24.40 1.57
CA THR A 182 7.30 -24.04 0.39
C THR A 182 7.10 -22.57 0.00
N GLU A 183 5.86 -22.10 -0.01
CA GLU A 183 5.57 -20.67 -0.23
C GLU A 183 6.22 -19.75 0.80
N MET A 184 6.25 -20.16 2.09
CA MET A 184 6.93 -19.38 3.12
C MET A 184 8.45 -19.34 2.93
N LEU A 185 9.06 -20.45 2.48
CA LEU A 185 10.49 -20.50 2.12
C LEU A 185 10.82 -19.56 0.96
N ASP A 186 9.98 -19.54 -0.06
CA ASP A 186 10.16 -18.63 -1.20
C ASP A 186 10.02 -17.16 -0.78
N LYS A 187 9.10 -16.84 0.14
CA LYS A 187 8.98 -15.50 0.74
C LYS A 187 10.24 -15.13 1.52
N ILE A 188 10.77 -16.02 2.35
CA ILE A 188 12.03 -15.76 3.09
C ILE A 188 13.18 -15.49 2.12
N LYS A 189 13.29 -16.25 1.04
CA LYS A 189 14.31 -16.05 0.01
C LYS A 189 14.16 -14.67 -0.66
N SER A 190 12.95 -14.28 -1.01
CA SER A 190 12.65 -12.96 -1.55
C SER A 190 13.03 -11.84 -0.59
N HIS A 191 12.64 -11.95 0.68
CA HIS A 191 13.00 -10.99 1.73
C HIS A 191 14.52 -10.86 1.94
N LYS A 192 15.26 -11.98 1.93
CA LYS A 192 16.74 -11.95 2.01
C LYS A 192 17.37 -11.19 0.82
N THR A 193 16.85 -11.38 -0.38
CA THR A 193 17.31 -10.64 -1.57
C THR A 193 17.00 -9.16 -1.43
N GLU A 194 15.77 -8.83 -1.05
CA GLU A 194 15.32 -7.44 -0.84
C GLU A 194 16.15 -6.73 0.24
N LEU A 195 16.44 -7.40 1.36
CA LEU A 195 17.32 -6.88 2.40
C LEU A 195 18.72 -6.54 1.87
N SER A 196 19.30 -7.43 1.05
CA SER A 196 20.60 -7.19 0.44
C SER A 196 20.60 -5.93 -0.42
N ASP A 197 19.56 -5.75 -1.24
CA ASP A 197 19.44 -4.60 -2.14
C ASP A 197 19.15 -3.29 -1.37
N LYS A 198 18.29 -3.34 -0.35
CA LYS A 198 18.03 -2.18 0.52
C LYS A 198 19.29 -1.75 1.31
N ARG A 199 20.06 -2.71 1.82
CA ARG A 199 21.33 -2.41 2.51
C ARG A 199 22.35 -1.75 1.57
N LYS A 200 22.49 -2.22 0.33
CA LYS A 200 23.34 -1.57 -0.69
C LYS A 200 22.89 -0.13 -0.94
N ARG A 201 21.60 0.08 -1.20
CA ARG A 201 21.02 1.42 -1.39
C ARG A 201 21.26 2.33 -0.19
N HIS A 202 21.12 1.80 1.02
CA HIS A 202 21.36 2.57 2.23
C HIS A 202 22.83 3.05 2.31
N ILE A 203 23.80 2.19 1.98
CA ILE A 203 25.23 2.55 1.91
C ILE A 203 25.45 3.68 0.89
N GLU A 204 24.87 3.57 -0.31
CA GLU A 204 24.96 4.62 -1.34
C GLU A 204 24.40 5.96 -0.86
N ILE A 205 23.30 5.95 -0.10
CA ILE A 205 22.72 7.17 0.48
C ILE A 205 23.65 7.75 1.55
N LEU A 206 24.27 6.93 2.39
CA LEU A 206 25.23 7.40 3.40
C LEU A 206 26.46 8.05 2.75
N ASP A 207 26.97 7.50 1.66
CA ASP A 207 28.08 8.09 0.90
C ASP A 207 27.69 9.44 0.29
N ASN A 208 26.46 9.54 -0.26
CA ASN A 208 25.94 10.81 -0.75
C ASN A 208 25.78 11.85 0.36
N LEU A 209 25.26 11.44 1.54
CA LEU A 209 25.13 12.33 2.70
C LEU A 209 26.47 12.88 3.15
N LYS A 210 27.51 12.05 3.15
CA LYS A 210 28.88 12.49 3.44
C LYS A 210 29.37 13.54 2.43
N SER A 211 29.15 13.29 1.14
CA SER A 211 29.49 14.25 0.08
C SER A 211 28.74 15.58 0.23
N PHE A 212 27.43 15.54 0.57
CA PHE A 212 26.65 16.75 0.83
C PHE A 212 27.19 17.54 2.05
N GLU A 213 27.59 16.86 3.11
CA GLU A 213 28.15 17.51 4.29
C GLU A 213 29.51 18.17 4.00
N GLU A 214 30.39 17.49 3.24
CA GLU A 214 31.66 18.06 2.78
C GLU A 214 31.43 19.30 1.90
N LYS A 215 30.47 19.22 0.95
CA LYS A 215 30.11 20.36 0.09
C LYS A 215 29.49 21.50 0.90
N LYS A 216 28.63 21.20 1.88
CA LYS A 216 28.03 22.20 2.77
C LYS A 216 29.09 22.98 3.56
N THR A 217 30.07 22.26 4.12
CA THR A 217 31.15 22.87 4.85
C THR A 217 32.01 23.79 3.96
N ALA A 218 32.31 23.39 2.73
CA ALA A 218 33.03 24.19 1.76
C ALA A 218 32.24 25.45 1.35
N LEU A 219 30.93 25.31 1.05
CA LEU A 219 30.09 26.44 0.72
C LEU A 219 29.92 27.41 1.88
N GLN A 220 29.77 26.89 3.11
CA GLN A 220 29.73 27.74 4.32
C GLN A 220 31.01 28.55 4.48
N SER A 221 32.17 27.92 4.32
CA SER A 221 33.46 28.63 4.38
C SER A 221 33.56 29.73 3.32
N SER A 222 33.12 29.45 2.10
CA SER A 222 33.09 30.45 1.02
C SER A 222 32.14 31.61 1.31
N LEU A 223 30.98 31.33 1.89
CA LEU A 223 30.02 32.36 2.32
C LEU A 223 30.59 33.21 3.46
N ASP A 224 31.25 32.58 4.43
CA ASP A 224 31.88 33.28 5.55
C ASP A 224 33.01 34.20 5.07
N GLU A 225 33.80 33.78 4.06
CA GLU A 225 34.81 34.64 3.40
C GLU A 225 34.15 35.85 2.72
N VAL A 226 33.09 35.65 1.97
CA VAL A 226 32.33 36.75 1.31
C VAL A 226 31.75 37.69 2.38
N HIS A 227 31.12 37.18 3.41
CA HIS A 227 30.50 37.97 4.49
C HIS A 227 31.52 38.73 5.33
N SER A 228 32.72 38.23 5.46
CA SER A 228 33.80 38.94 6.17
C SER A 228 34.49 40.01 5.34
N SER A 229 34.26 40.02 4.01
CA SER A 229 34.90 40.95 3.10
C SER A 229 34.51 42.44 3.37
N GLU A 230 35.45 43.36 3.10
CA GLU A 230 35.20 44.80 3.20
C GLU A 230 34.04 45.27 2.28
N ASN A 231 33.94 44.70 1.08
CA ASN A 231 32.92 45.07 0.12
C ASN A 231 31.51 44.66 0.63
N TYR A 232 31.37 43.46 1.21
CA TYR A 232 30.11 43.04 1.79
C TYR A 232 29.69 43.86 3.00
N LYS A 233 30.62 44.28 3.85
CA LYS A 233 30.32 45.18 4.96
C LYS A 233 29.80 46.53 4.45
N LYS A 234 30.44 47.09 3.41
CA LYS A 234 29.98 48.33 2.76
C LYS A 234 28.60 48.14 2.10
N PHE A 235 28.38 47.02 1.45
CA PHE A 235 27.07 46.65 0.87
C PHE A 235 25.98 46.67 1.94
N LEU A 236 26.17 46.01 3.07
CA LEU A 236 25.22 46.00 4.18
C LEU A 236 24.96 47.37 4.80
N ASP A 237 26.02 48.18 4.99
CA ASP A 237 25.90 49.54 5.51
C ASP A 237 25.09 50.42 4.53
N LEU A 238 25.31 50.30 3.24
CA LEU A 238 24.58 51.03 2.20
C LEU A 238 23.14 50.54 2.08
N GLU A 239 22.88 49.25 2.18
CA GLU A 239 21.56 48.68 2.20
C GLU A 239 20.68 49.19 3.36
N ASN A 240 21.27 49.25 4.55
CA ASN A 240 20.65 49.85 5.72
C ASN A 240 20.34 51.34 5.51
N LYS A 241 21.34 52.12 4.99
CA LYS A 241 21.15 53.53 4.65
C LYS A 241 20.03 53.74 3.61
N LEU A 242 19.97 52.86 2.60
CA LEU A 242 18.92 52.93 1.58
C LEU A 242 17.52 52.64 2.16
N ASN A 243 17.39 51.67 3.08
CA ASN A 243 16.15 51.37 3.79
C ASN A 243 15.70 52.56 4.66
N ASP A 244 16.62 53.16 5.37
CA ASP A 244 16.32 54.37 6.16
C ASP A 244 15.93 55.57 5.29
N PHE A 245 16.63 55.72 4.12
CA PHE A 245 16.33 56.78 3.17
C PHE A 245 14.94 56.61 2.52
N THR A 246 14.45 55.36 2.35
CA THR A 246 13.09 55.10 1.87
C THR A 246 12.03 55.73 2.75
N ASN A 247 12.26 55.88 4.05
CA ASN A 247 11.36 56.59 4.98
C ASN A 247 11.24 58.06 4.67
N GLN A 248 12.26 58.71 4.05
CA GLN A 248 12.15 60.11 3.62
C GLN A 248 11.14 60.31 2.50
N LYS A 249 10.98 59.33 1.61
CA LYS A 249 9.93 59.34 0.56
C LYS A 249 8.56 59.57 1.19
N SER A 250 8.25 58.83 2.24
CA SER A 250 6.93 58.92 2.91
C SER A 250 6.67 60.30 3.50
N LYS A 251 7.73 60.96 4.02
CA LYS A 251 7.64 62.34 4.54
C LYS A 251 7.40 63.36 3.41
N ILE A 252 8.21 63.31 2.34
CA ILE A 252 8.06 64.18 1.17
C ILE A 252 6.68 63.97 0.54
N LYS A 253 6.25 62.73 0.36
CA LYS A 253 4.93 62.37 -0.19
C LYS A 253 3.81 62.97 0.69
N SER A 254 3.89 62.81 2.01
CA SER A 254 2.90 63.37 2.92
C SER A 254 2.78 64.91 2.87
N GLU A 255 3.91 65.60 2.70
CA GLU A 255 3.92 67.07 2.53
C GLU A 255 3.22 67.46 1.22
N ILE A 256 3.55 66.80 0.13
CA ILE A 256 2.95 67.00 -1.18
C ILE A 256 1.44 66.73 -1.16
N ASP A 257 1.08 65.53 -0.66
CA ASP A 257 -0.33 65.12 -0.58
C ASP A 257 -1.16 66.08 0.26
N THR A 258 -0.59 66.61 1.36
CA THR A 258 -1.24 67.60 2.21
C THR A 258 -1.54 68.89 1.41
N GLN A 259 -0.62 69.38 0.59
CA GLN A 259 -0.83 70.60 -0.25
C GLN A 259 -1.82 70.31 -1.37
N PHE A 260 -1.63 69.20 -2.14
CA PHE A 260 -2.48 68.88 -3.28
C PHE A 260 -3.91 68.48 -2.87
N THR A 261 -4.12 67.99 -1.67
CA THR A 261 -5.45 67.70 -1.11
C THR A 261 -6.29 68.98 -1.07
N LYS A 262 -5.70 70.16 -0.81
CA LYS A 262 -6.41 71.43 -0.78
C LYS A 262 -7.05 71.79 -2.11
N ILE A 263 -6.42 71.38 -3.24
CA ILE A 263 -6.88 71.67 -4.62
C ILE A 263 -7.40 70.41 -5.35
N SER A 264 -7.56 69.27 -4.67
CA SER A 264 -7.94 67.97 -5.29
C SER A 264 -9.29 68.05 -6.00
N ARG A 265 -10.28 68.78 -5.44
CA ARG A 265 -11.58 68.95 -6.06
C ARG A 265 -11.56 69.76 -7.38
N PRO A 266 -10.94 70.93 -7.49
CA PRO A 266 -10.82 71.65 -8.74
C PRO A 266 -9.97 70.85 -9.78
N LEU A 267 -8.89 70.20 -9.35
CA LEU A 267 -8.10 69.30 -10.19
C LEU A 267 -8.96 68.18 -10.83
N GLY A 268 -9.71 67.41 -10.00
CA GLY A 268 -10.57 66.34 -10.46
C GLY A 268 -11.69 66.83 -11.42
N ARG A 269 -12.30 68.00 -11.11
CA ARG A 269 -13.35 68.60 -11.96
C ARG A 269 -12.76 69.04 -13.32
N TYR A 270 -11.58 69.62 -13.29
CA TYR A 270 -10.90 70.02 -14.53
C TYR A 270 -10.52 68.82 -15.38
N ALA A 271 -10.10 67.70 -14.82
CA ALA A 271 -9.82 66.47 -15.52
C ALA A 271 -11.02 65.93 -16.32
N TYR A 272 -12.26 66.10 -15.82
CA TYR A 272 -13.47 65.66 -16.52
C TYR A 272 -13.93 66.59 -17.67
N GLY A 273 -13.58 67.87 -17.61
CA GLY A 273 -14.11 68.87 -18.57
C GLY A 273 -13.06 69.52 -19.45
N SER A 274 -11.81 69.15 -19.37
CA SER A 274 -10.69 69.81 -20.05
C SER A 274 -10.52 69.31 -21.51
N SER A 275 -10.12 70.25 -22.38
CA SER A 275 -9.70 69.98 -23.75
C SER A 275 -8.16 69.93 -23.90
N LEU A 276 -7.51 69.34 -22.91
CA LEU A 276 -6.06 69.15 -22.88
C LEU A 276 -5.60 68.14 -23.92
N ASP A 277 -4.38 68.30 -24.44
CA ASP A 277 -3.76 67.28 -25.27
C ASP A 277 -3.50 65.99 -24.51
N LYS A 278 -3.08 64.94 -25.22
CA LYS A 278 -2.90 63.62 -24.62
C LYS A 278 -1.81 63.57 -23.55
N GLU A 279 -0.72 64.33 -23.71
CA GLU A 279 0.40 64.39 -22.76
C GLU A 279 0.00 65.15 -21.50
N GLN A 280 -0.64 66.30 -21.64
CA GLN A 280 -1.15 67.09 -20.55
C GLN A 280 -2.21 66.36 -19.76
N ASN A 281 -3.08 65.57 -20.41
CA ASN A 281 -4.07 64.73 -19.72
C ASN A 281 -3.42 63.62 -18.91
N ALA A 282 -2.35 63.03 -19.43
CA ALA A 282 -1.59 61.99 -18.68
C ALA A 282 -0.95 62.58 -17.40
N VAL A 283 -0.33 63.75 -17.52
CA VAL A 283 0.25 64.46 -16.36
C VAL A 283 -0.85 64.86 -15.37
N LEU A 284 -1.99 65.41 -15.82
CA LEU A 284 -3.11 65.76 -14.97
C LEU A 284 -3.69 64.53 -14.23
N SER A 285 -3.88 63.41 -14.92
CA SER A 285 -4.35 62.19 -14.28
C SER A 285 -3.36 61.71 -13.22
N THR A 286 -2.07 61.72 -13.50
CA THR A 286 -1.04 61.35 -12.50
C THR A 286 -1.00 62.32 -11.32
N LEU A 287 -1.23 63.63 -11.59
CA LEU A 287 -1.25 64.67 -10.57
C LEU A 287 -2.47 64.52 -9.62
N VAL A 288 -3.60 64.03 -10.14
CA VAL A 288 -4.80 63.73 -9.34
C VAL A 288 -4.62 62.49 -8.52
N ASP A 289 -4.04 61.43 -9.08
CA ASP A 289 -3.95 60.12 -8.44
C ASP A 289 -2.74 59.98 -7.50
N ASP A 290 -1.57 60.49 -7.92
CA ASP A 290 -0.32 60.43 -7.18
C ASP A 290 0.56 61.67 -7.50
N PRO A 291 0.32 62.81 -6.82
CA PRO A 291 1.04 64.05 -7.01
C PRO A 291 2.56 63.91 -6.88
N PHE A 292 3.07 63.03 -5.99
CA PHE A 292 4.51 62.78 -5.85
C PHE A 292 5.13 62.28 -7.17
N ASN A 293 4.49 61.35 -7.85
CA ASN A 293 5.02 60.79 -9.10
C ASN A 293 4.81 61.75 -10.30
N ALA A 294 3.86 62.69 -10.24
CA ALA A 294 3.66 63.71 -11.22
C ALA A 294 4.73 64.82 -11.18
N LEU A 295 5.24 65.13 -9.99
CA LEU A 295 6.17 66.23 -9.73
C LEU A 295 7.59 65.88 -10.12
N ARG A 296 7.81 65.64 -11.43
CA ARG A 296 9.12 65.44 -12.04
C ARG A 296 9.54 66.74 -12.77
N SER A 297 10.86 66.99 -12.84
CA SER A 297 11.36 68.18 -13.53
C SER A 297 10.88 68.32 -14.96
N GLU A 298 10.67 67.21 -15.68
CA GLU A 298 10.15 67.13 -17.06
C GLU A 298 8.70 67.61 -17.17
N ASN A 299 7.91 67.49 -16.10
CA ASN A 299 6.50 67.84 -16.04
C ASN A 299 6.24 69.28 -15.52
N SER A 300 7.26 69.98 -15.05
CA SER A 300 7.13 71.29 -14.39
C SER A 300 6.30 72.26 -15.17
N ASP A 301 6.67 72.55 -16.43
CA ASP A 301 5.96 73.51 -17.30
C ASP A 301 4.52 73.09 -17.58
N THR A 302 4.31 71.75 -17.79
CA THR A 302 2.98 71.19 -18.01
C THR A 302 2.08 71.38 -16.79
N ILE A 303 2.61 71.16 -15.60
CA ILE A 303 1.88 71.30 -14.33
C ILE A 303 1.51 72.80 -14.09
N ILE A 304 2.43 73.72 -14.37
CA ILE A 304 2.16 75.16 -14.28
C ILE A 304 1.02 75.54 -15.22
N VAL A 305 1.07 75.10 -16.50
CA VAL A 305 0.00 75.37 -17.47
C VAL A 305 -1.34 74.79 -17.02
N ILE A 306 -1.35 73.58 -16.43
CA ILE A 306 -2.56 72.96 -15.90
C ILE A 306 -3.12 73.81 -14.73
N LEU A 307 -2.33 74.22 -13.75
CA LEU A 307 -2.75 75.01 -12.62
C LEU A 307 -3.30 76.39 -13.06
N GLU A 308 -2.60 77.08 -14.02
CA GLU A 308 -3.09 78.31 -14.58
C GLU A 308 -4.44 78.15 -15.33
N ASN A 309 -4.62 77.07 -16.07
CA ASN A 309 -5.86 76.79 -16.79
C ASN A 309 -7.00 76.52 -15.76
N ILE A 310 -6.72 75.80 -14.67
CA ILE A 310 -7.69 75.61 -13.60
C ILE A 310 -8.07 76.94 -12.95
N ARG A 311 -7.10 77.84 -12.73
CA ARG A 311 -7.31 79.18 -12.22
C ARG A 311 -8.27 79.96 -13.13
N LYS A 312 -8.01 79.95 -14.44
CA LYS A 312 -8.86 80.60 -15.45
C LYS A 312 -10.28 80.01 -15.47
N ALA A 313 -10.38 78.68 -15.38
CA ALA A 313 -11.66 77.97 -15.37
C ALA A 313 -12.52 78.29 -14.11
N ILE A 314 -11.89 78.47 -12.97
CA ILE A 314 -12.56 78.87 -11.74
C ILE A 314 -13.01 80.36 -11.84
N SER A 315 -12.13 81.26 -12.27
CA SER A 315 -12.42 82.68 -12.40
C SER A 315 -13.53 83.00 -13.46
N SER A 316 -13.61 82.20 -14.51
CA SER A 316 -14.70 82.29 -15.51
C SER A 316 -16.02 81.60 -15.09
N GLY A 317 -16.04 80.91 -13.97
CA GLY A 317 -17.22 80.11 -13.54
C GLY A 317 -17.41 78.80 -14.27
N SER A 318 -16.48 78.39 -15.15
CA SER A 318 -16.52 77.11 -15.90
C SER A 318 -16.39 75.93 -14.98
N ILE A 319 -15.67 76.08 -13.85
CA ILE A 319 -15.58 75.12 -12.78
C ILE A 319 -16.22 75.72 -11.51
N SER A 320 -17.28 75.11 -11.05
CA SER A 320 -17.94 75.55 -9.79
C SER A 320 -17.18 75.04 -8.55
N VAL A 321 -16.77 75.95 -7.70
CA VAL A 321 -16.13 75.67 -6.43
C VAL A 321 -16.96 76.29 -5.28
N LYS A 322 -16.86 75.77 -4.06
CA LYS A 322 -17.67 76.24 -2.94
C LYS A 322 -17.30 77.67 -2.43
N ASP A 323 -16.03 77.93 -2.49
CA ASP A 323 -15.43 79.22 -2.07
C ASP A 323 -14.33 79.56 -3.09
N THR A 324 -14.64 80.56 -3.98
CA THR A 324 -13.74 80.90 -5.11
C THR A 324 -12.46 81.57 -4.60
N ASP A 325 -12.56 82.53 -3.67
CA ASP A 325 -11.39 83.25 -3.21
C ASP A 325 -10.44 82.38 -2.43
N LYS A 326 -10.98 81.51 -1.55
CA LYS A 326 -10.17 80.51 -0.85
C LYS A 326 -9.50 79.51 -1.79
N THR A 327 -10.20 79.02 -2.82
CA THR A 327 -9.65 78.06 -3.80
C THR A 327 -8.55 78.70 -4.68
N LEU A 328 -8.73 79.93 -5.11
CA LEU A 328 -7.71 80.67 -5.82
C LEU A 328 -6.47 80.92 -4.98
N LEU A 329 -6.65 81.26 -3.66
CA LEU A 329 -5.51 81.36 -2.76
C LEU A 329 -4.77 80.04 -2.60
N GLN A 330 -5.49 78.94 -2.44
CA GLN A 330 -4.88 77.57 -2.36
C GLN A 330 -4.14 77.18 -3.62
N LEU A 331 -4.63 77.59 -4.81
CA LEU A 331 -3.92 77.39 -6.07
C LEU A 331 -2.60 78.21 -6.10
N THR A 332 -2.64 79.45 -5.66
CA THR A 332 -1.43 80.28 -5.56
C THR A 332 -0.41 79.69 -4.61
N GLU A 333 -0.83 79.25 -3.41
CA GLU A 333 0.04 78.54 -2.44
C GLU A 333 0.67 77.28 -3.05
N THR A 334 -0.10 76.54 -3.87
CA THR A 334 0.40 75.35 -4.54
C THR A 334 1.40 75.65 -5.63
N GLU A 335 1.14 76.72 -6.44
CA GLU A 335 2.07 77.20 -7.49
C GLU A 335 3.36 77.66 -6.89
N GLU A 336 3.33 78.48 -5.79
CA GLU A 336 4.51 78.95 -5.06
C GLU A 336 5.33 77.82 -4.45
N SER A 337 4.67 76.74 -4.05
CA SER A 337 5.33 75.58 -3.45
C SER A 337 5.86 74.58 -4.48
N LEU A 338 5.46 74.69 -5.75
CA LEU A 338 5.67 73.71 -6.80
C LEU A 338 7.18 73.46 -7.06
N ASP A 339 7.95 74.49 -7.26
CA ASP A 339 9.43 74.37 -7.52
C ASP A 339 10.12 73.69 -6.34
N GLY A 340 9.67 74.02 -5.09
CA GLY A 340 10.20 73.39 -3.90
C GLY A 340 9.89 71.90 -3.80
N PHE A 341 8.70 71.49 -4.20
CA PHE A 341 8.33 70.09 -4.25
C PHE A 341 9.02 69.32 -5.36
N ILE A 342 9.07 69.88 -6.59
CA ILE A 342 9.81 69.30 -7.72
C ILE A 342 11.28 69.08 -7.34
N LYS A 343 11.90 70.07 -6.73
CA LYS A 343 13.29 69.96 -6.25
C LYS A 343 13.41 68.83 -5.21
N LYS A 344 12.55 68.75 -4.19
CA LYS A 344 12.58 67.69 -3.18
C LYS A 344 12.44 66.32 -3.80
N VAL A 345 11.55 66.12 -4.77
CA VAL A 345 11.30 64.86 -5.47
C VAL A 345 12.52 64.51 -6.36
N SER A 346 13.08 65.50 -7.06
CA SER A 346 14.25 65.29 -7.90
C SER A 346 15.49 64.93 -7.10
N ASP A 347 15.79 65.67 -6.01
CA ASP A 347 16.89 65.42 -5.10
C ASP A 347 16.78 64.04 -4.46
N TYR A 348 15.59 63.65 -3.97
CA TYR A 348 15.31 62.33 -3.47
C TYR A 348 15.58 61.22 -4.52
N SER A 349 15.05 61.42 -5.74
CA SER A 349 15.17 60.45 -6.83
C SER A 349 16.61 60.26 -7.26
N ASN A 350 17.40 61.35 -7.36
CA ASN A 350 18.79 61.31 -7.74
C ASN A 350 19.65 60.59 -6.67
N ILE A 351 19.46 60.89 -5.39
CA ILE A 351 20.19 60.25 -4.30
C ILE A 351 19.81 58.79 -4.21
N PHE A 352 18.50 58.46 -4.30
CA PHE A 352 18.02 57.07 -4.28
C PHE A 352 18.60 56.24 -5.40
N ASN A 353 18.60 56.76 -6.64
CA ASN A 353 19.13 56.06 -7.80
C ASN A 353 20.66 55.89 -7.72
N SER A 354 21.38 56.91 -7.21
CA SER A 354 22.83 56.81 -6.97
C SER A 354 23.13 55.72 -5.95
N MET A 355 22.44 55.71 -4.81
CA MET A 355 22.63 54.68 -3.77
C MET A 355 22.27 53.28 -4.30
N LYS A 356 21.22 53.15 -5.13
CA LYS A 356 20.82 51.90 -5.75
C LYS A 356 21.89 51.38 -6.73
N THR A 357 22.47 52.25 -7.55
CA THR A 357 23.57 51.86 -8.46
C THR A 357 24.82 51.42 -7.65
N GLU A 358 25.23 52.19 -6.69
CA GLU A 358 26.37 51.87 -5.81
C GLU A 358 26.13 50.55 -5.04
N LEU A 359 24.89 50.29 -4.58
CA LEU A 359 24.54 49.04 -3.94
C LEU A 359 24.66 47.85 -4.90
N SER A 360 24.29 48.02 -6.18
CA SER A 360 24.44 47.00 -7.21
C SER A 360 25.94 46.70 -7.47
N ASP A 361 26.77 47.73 -7.50
CA ASP A 361 28.22 47.60 -7.76
C ASP A 361 28.97 46.96 -6.57
N LEU A 362 28.50 47.20 -5.35
CA LEU A 362 29.07 46.61 -4.12
C LEU A 362 28.62 45.18 -3.86
N LYS A 363 27.55 44.72 -4.49
CA LYS A 363 27.07 43.37 -4.29
C LYS A 363 28.09 42.37 -4.81
N PRO A 364 28.55 41.39 -3.99
CA PRO A 364 29.48 40.38 -4.46
C PRO A 364 28.84 39.51 -5.56
N ASP A 365 29.52 39.38 -6.69
CA ASP A 365 29.00 38.66 -7.88
C ASP A 365 28.62 37.21 -7.59
N ASN A 366 29.35 36.54 -6.72
CA ASN A 366 29.20 35.14 -6.38
C ASN A 366 28.26 34.89 -5.20
N LEU A 367 27.82 35.91 -4.46
CA LEU A 367 27.01 35.76 -3.24
C LEU A 367 25.71 35.00 -3.53
N THR A 368 24.92 35.46 -4.49
CA THR A 368 23.63 34.84 -4.84
C THR A 368 23.79 33.39 -5.35
N SER A 369 24.89 33.11 -6.07
CA SER A 369 25.20 31.75 -6.52
C SER A 369 25.51 30.84 -5.36
N LEU A 370 26.37 31.29 -4.42
CA LEU A 370 26.75 30.54 -3.25
C LEU A 370 25.54 30.26 -2.32
N GLU A 371 24.68 31.24 -2.09
CA GLU A 371 23.48 31.11 -1.29
C GLU A 371 22.50 30.07 -1.92
N ASN A 372 22.30 30.16 -3.24
CA ASN A 372 21.46 29.20 -3.95
C ASN A 372 22.02 27.77 -3.94
N GLU A 373 23.36 27.63 -4.09
CA GLU A 373 24.02 26.34 -4.02
C GLU A 373 23.96 25.74 -2.61
N PHE A 374 24.13 26.57 -1.58
CA PHE A 374 24.01 26.14 -0.18
C PHE A 374 22.60 25.69 0.14
N SER A 375 21.59 26.43 -0.29
CA SER A 375 20.18 26.05 -0.13
C SER A 375 19.87 24.71 -0.82
N LYS A 376 20.24 24.58 -2.11
CA LYS A 376 20.02 23.33 -2.87
C LYS A 376 20.75 22.13 -2.26
N ASN A 377 21.98 22.34 -1.76
CA ASN A 377 22.73 21.28 -1.10
C ASN A 377 22.06 20.85 0.20
N THR A 378 21.55 21.80 0.97
CA THR A 378 20.82 21.54 2.22
C THR A 378 19.52 20.78 1.96
N ASP A 379 18.77 21.17 0.92
CA ASP A 379 17.53 20.48 0.54
C ASP A 379 17.80 19.05 0.08
N SER A 380 18.87 18.85 -0.72
CA SER A 380 19.28 17.50 -1.17
C SER A 380 19.75 16.63 0.00
N GLN A 381 20.44 17.21 0.99
CA GLN A 381 20.84 16.52 2.22
C GLN A 381 19.62 16.10 3.05
N ASN A 382 18.62 16.97 3.20
CA ASN A 382 17.38 16.68 3.92
C ASN A 382 16.59 15.56 3.24
N ASP A 383 16.45 15.60 1.92
CA ASP A 383 15.80 14.54 1.13
C ASP A 383 16.52 13.20 1.30
N SER A 384 17.84 13.20 1.27
CA SER A 384 18.64 11.97 1.44
C SER A 384 18.53 11.42 2.86
N ASN A 385 18.45 12.28 3.88
CA ASN A 385 18.19 11.88 5.27
C ASN A 385 16.81 11.22 5.43
N LEU A 386 15.78 11.77 4.80
CA LEU A 386 14.44 11.16 4.80
C LEU A 386 14.45 9.80 4.13
N LYS A 387 15.08 9.67 2.96
CA LYS A 387 15.24 8.39 2.25
C LYS A 387 16.00 7.36 3.07
N SER A 388 17.08 7.76 3.76
CA SER A 388 17.83 6.90 4.67
C SER A 388 16.95 6.33 5.80
N LYS A 389 16.17 7.18 6.46
CA LYS A 389 15.24 6.77 7.52
C LYS A 389 14.17 5.80 7.00
N THR A 390 13.61 6.07 5.83
CA THR A 390 12.60 5.19 5.21
C THR A 390 13.18 3.81 4.93
N ILE A 391 14.35 3.74 4.29
CA ILE A 391 15.00 2.46 3.97
C ILE A 391 15.35 1.69 5.25
N LEU A 392 15.81 2.35 6.31
CA LEU A 392 16.08 1.69 7.59
C LEU A 392 14.82 1.10 8.20
N SER A 393 13.69 1.83 8.18
CA SER A 393 12.40 1.32 8.66
C SER A 393 11.94 0.09 7.86
N GLU A 394 12.11 0.10 6.53
CA GLU A 394 11.79 -1.04 5.67
C GLU A 394 12.71 -2.25 5.93
N ILE A 395 13.99 -2.03 6.19
CA ILE A 395 14.94 -3.08 6.60
C ILE A 395 14.51 -3.71 7.93
N ASP A 396 14.13 -2.90 8.91
CA ASP A 396 13.69 -3.39 10.22
C ASP A 396 12.39 -4.18 10.12
N GLU A 397 11.45 -3.74 9.28
CA GLU A 397 10.21 -4.47 9.01
C GLU A 397 10.49 -5.86 8.43
N ILE A 398 11.31 -5.95 7.39
CA ILE A 398 11.67 -7.23 6.76
C ILE A 398 12.42 -8.13 7.75
N ASN A 399 13.35 -7.57 8.53
CA ASN A 399 14.09 -8.31 9.55
C ASN A 399 13.16 -8.90 10.63
N SER A 400 12.03 -8.27 10.93
CA SER A 400 11.03 -8.81 11.86
C SER A 400 10.18 -9.92 11.24
N GLN A 401 9.89 -9.86 9.94
CA GLN A 401 9.04 -10.83 9.23
C GLN A 401 9.72 -12.18 9.02
N ILE A 402 11.04 -12.22 8.81
CA ILE A 402 11.78 -13.48 8.58
C ILE A 402 11.68 -14.44 9.77
N PRO A 403 11.96 -14.05 11.03
CA PRO A 403 11.80 -14.93 12.18
C PRO A 403 10.36 -15.41 12.39
N GLU A 404 9.36 -14.58 12.09
CA GLU A 404 7.95 -14.97 12.16
C GLU A 404 7.62 -16.09 11.17
N LEU A 405 8.11 -15.98 9.91
CA LEU A 405 7.92 -17.02 8.91
C LEU A 405 8.62 -18.32 9.33
N ILE A 406 9.84 -18.23 9.86
CA ILE A 406 10.59 -19.38 10.37
C ILE A 406 9.80 -20.07 11.49
N SER A 407 9.30 -19.33 12.46
CA SER A 407 8.50 -19.87 13.57
C SER A 407 7.21 -20.55 13.07
N LYS A 408 6.55 -20.00 12.03
CA LYS A 408 5.40 -20.65 11.39
C LYS A 408 5.77 -21.95 10.70
N ILE A 409 6.93 -22.02 10.02
CA ILE A 409 7.44 -23.23 9.40
C ILE A 409 7.73 -24.30 10.47
N GLU A 410 8.42 -23.94 11.53
CA GLU A 410 8.70 -24.84 12.67
C GLU A 410 7.41 -25.41 13.27
N GLY A 411 6.41 -24.55 13.49
CA GLY A 411 5.10 -24.95 13.99
C GLY A 411 4.39 -25.94 13.07
N LYS A 412 4.44 -25.72 11.76
CA LYS A 412 3.84 -26.60 10.76
C LYS A 412 4.59 -27.94 10.65
N LEU A 413 5.91 -27.93 10.63
CA LEU A 413 6.73 -29.16 10.60
C LEU A 413 6.47 -30.02 11.84
N ARG A 414 6.28 -29.43 13.01
CA ARG A 414 5.98 -30.12 14.26
C ARG A 414 4.67 -30.93 14.22
N ILE A 415 3.70 -30.51 13.42
CA ILE A 415 2.42 -31.23 13.26
C ILE A 415 2.64 -32.60 12.58
N PHE A 416 3.64 -32.73 11.73
CA PHE A 416 3.87 -33.90 10.88
C PHE A 416 5.01 -34.79 11.33
N SER A 417 5.81 -34.34 12.29
CA SER A 417 6.93 -35.12 12.80
C SER A 417 6.91 -35.16 14.32
N ASN A 418 7.42 -36.24 14.90
CA ASN A 418 7.64 -36.34 16.34
C ASN A 418 8.90 -35.55 16.78
N SER A 419 9.60 -34.92 15.87
CA SER A 419 10.81 -34.11 16.11
C SER A 419 10.43 -32.63 16.24
N LYS A 420 11.09 -31.91 17.15
CA LYS A 420 11.03 -30.45 17.21
C LYS A 420 12.16 -29.89 16.36
N TYR A 421 11.84 -29.34 15.23
CA TYR A 421 12.80 -28.63 14.40
C TYR A 421 13.02 -27.22 14.94
N VAL A 422 14.30 -26.82 15.01
CA VAL A 422 14.75 -25.45 15.29
C VAL A 422 15.53 -25.02 14.06
N ILE A 423 15.00 -24.06 13.34
CA ILE A 423 15.54 -23.63 12.03
C ILE A 423 16.46 -22.44 12.24
N SER A 424 17.72 -22.57 11.84
CA SER A 424 18.69 -21.49 11.80
C SER A 424 18.65 -20.79 10.44
N GLU A 425 18.87 -19.47 10.43
CA GLU A 425 18.89 -18.64 9.21
C GLU A 425 20.14 -18.86 8.33
N SER A 426 21.11 -19.62 8.81
CA SER A 426 22.39 -19.88 8.11
C SER A 426 22.18 -20.81 6.91
#